data_b565bb181998acf349219b4c2329ea40
#
_entry.id   b565bb181998acf349219b4c2329ea40
#
_cell.length_a   1.000
_cell.length_b   1.000
_cell.length_c   1.000
_cell.angle_alpha   90.00
_cell.angle_beta   90.00
_cell.angle_gamma   90.00
#
_symmetry.space_group_name_H-M   'P 1'
#
loop_
_entity.id
_entity.type
_entity.pdbx_description
1 polymer ?
#
loop_
_entity_poly.entity_id
_entity_poly.type
_entity_poly.pdbx_seq_one_letter_code
_entity_poly.pdbx_strand_id
1 'polypeptide(L)'
;GPEAGVWVIAETTDLPTKFARMVVTDDQGRYVIPDLPSANYQVWVRGYGLVDSPKMRAKPGQTLNHTAVVAPNEAAAAHYYPAIYWYSMMKLPPKDDFGGKTAIPDKLTQIDWLKQMKNIGCIGCHQLGQEATRTIPAQFGPFKSGEEAWMRRIQSGQSGEQMTNQLAGGFAGVPFKYLGEWTDSIAKGALPKQKPPRPTGVERNIVVTSWEWSTPDKYLHDLIASDRRNPTVNAYGPLYGSPEYSTDNMPILDPKTHKVTFFKMPVRDKDMPESLGPGHAASVQSLEPSAYWGKEKLWDTRANNHNSMFDKEGRIWLAANVRGRDNPAFCKKGSDHPSAKVFPLDQSSRQVAVL
;
A
#
# COMPACT_ATOMS: atom_id res chain seq x y z
N GLY A 1 20.18 -26.58 -17.16
CA GLY A 1 21.26 -26.30 -16.20
C GLY A 1 20.71 -25.69 -14.91
N PRO A 2 21.56 -25.45 -13.91
CA PRO A 2 21.11 -24.78 -12.68
C PRO A 2 20.66 -23.34 -12.98
N GLU A 3 19.57 -22.91 -12.31
CA GLU A 3 18.99 -21.58 -12.46
C GLU A 3 19.32 -20.71 -11.25
N ALA A 4 20.23 -19.77 -11.44
CA ALA A 4 20.66 -18.82 -10.42
C ALA A 4 19.73 -17.60 -10.32
N GLY A 5 19.58 -17.04 -9.12
CA GLY A 5 18.78 -15.82 -8.90
C GLY A 5 17.28 -16.01 -9.14
N VAL A 6 16.76 -17.19 -8.83
CA VAL A 6 15.36 -17.57 -8.95
C VAL A 6 14.73 -17.61 -7.55
N TRP A 7 13.55 -17.06 -7.39
CA TRP A 7 12.80 -17.16 -6.12
C TRP A 7 12.20 -18.55 -5.97
N VAL A 8 12.40 -19.14 -4.81
CA VAL A 8 11.72 -20.35 -4.37
C VAL A 8 10.72 -19.94 -3.29
N ILE A 9 9.45 -20.20 -3.55
CA ILE A 9 8.32 -19.72 -2.75
C ILE A 9 7.65 -20.92 -2.11
N ALA A 10 7.55 -20.92 -0.78
CA ALA A 10 6.78 -21.89 -0.01
C ALA A 10 5.58 -21.17 0.64
N GLU A 11 4.38 -21.53 0.25
CA GLU A 11 3.12 -20.93 0.71
C GLU A 11 2.24 -21.98 1.40
N THR A 12 1.56 -21.60 2.48
CA THR A 12 0.61 -22.47 3.18
C THR A 12 -0.61 -21.68 3.68
N THR A 13 -1.73 -22.35 3.74
CA THR A 13 -2.97 -21.94 4.42
C THR A 13 -3.28 -22.79 5.64
N ASP A 14 -2.40 -23.71 6.04
CA ASP A 14 -2.60 -24.59 7.21
C ASP A 14 -2.31 -23.86 8.53
N LEU A 15 -1.66 -22.68 8.49
CA LEU A 15 -1.44 -21.86 9.66
C LEU A 15 -2.63 -20.93 9.94
N PRO A 16 -2.76 -20.37 11.15
CA PRO A 16 -3.85 -19.44 11.48
C PRO A 16 -3.98 -18.24 10.55
N THR A 17 -2.88 -17.84 9.92
CA THR A 17 -2.84 -16.78 8.90
C THR A 17 -2.10 -17.33 7.69
N LYS A 18 -2.58 -17.06 6.48
CA LYS A 18 -1.89 -17.45 5.25
C LYS A 18 -0.46 -16.94 5.28
N PHE A 19 0.46 -17.83 5.04
CA PHE A 19 1.90 -17.62 5.22
C PHE A 19 2.67 -18.01 3.98
N ALA A 20 3.67 -17.21 3.64
CA ALA A 20 4.64 -17.58 2.61
C ALA A 20 6.05 -17.21 3.07
N ARG A 21 7.02 -18.05 2.71
CA ARG A 21 8.45 -17.76 2.85
C ARG A 21 9.17 -17.97 1.54
N MET A 22 10.04 -17.03 1.20
CA MET A 22 10.72 -16.97 -0.08
C MET A 22 12.22 -16.81 0.11
N VAL A 23 12.98 -17.51 -0.69
CA VAL A 23 14.45 -17.41 -0.78
C VAL A 23 14.87 -17.34 -2.24
N VAL A 24 16.16 -17.08 -2.48
CA VAL A 24 16.73 -16.98 -3.83
C VAL A 24 17.78 -18.08 -4.02
N THR A 25 17.82 -18.69 -5.20
CA THR A 25 18.80 -19.72 -5.54
C THR A 25 20.21 -19.15 -5.70
N ASP A 26 21.22 -19.93 -5.28
CA ASP A 26 22.64 -19.63 -5.47
C ASP A 26 23.10 -19.84 -6.94
N ASP A 27 24.41 -19.69 -7.22
CA ASP A 27 24.98 -19.87 -8.56
C ASP A 27 24.85 -21.30 -9.10
N GLN A 28 24.66 -22.26 -8.21
CA GLN A 28 24.47 -23.67 -8.55
C GLN A 28 22.99 -24.06 -8.57
N GLY A 29 22.07 -23.07 -8.48
CA GLY A 29 20.63 -23.32 -8.44
C GLY A 29 20.14 -23.97 -7.15
N ARG A 30 20.94 -23.95 -6.08
CA ARG A 30 20.58 -24.54 -4.78
C ARG A 30 19.91 -23.51 -3.89
N TYR A 31 19.08 -23.98 -2.96
CA TYR A 31 18.40 -23.13 -1.99
C TYR A 31 18.15 -23.85 -0.67
N VAL A 32 17.97 -23.07 0.37
CA VAL A 32 17.45 -23.50 1.67
C VAL A 32 16.39 -22.51 2.12
N ILE A 33 15.20 -22.99 2.44
CA ILE A 33 14.17 -22.17 3.08
C ILE A 33 14.24 -22.43 4.58
N PRO A 34 14.81 -21.51 5.38
CA PRO A 34 15.03 -21.73 6.81
C PRO A 34 13.72 -21.59 7.60
N ASP A 35 13.67 -22.24 8.75
CA ASP A 35 12.68 -22.03 9.82
C ASP A 35 11.22 -22.06 9.32
N LEU A 36 10.89 -22.98 8.41
CA LEU A 36 9.50 -23.19 8.01
C LEU A 36 8.70 -23.77 9.17
N PRO A 37 7.57 -23.16 9.56
CA PRO A 37 6.63 -23.77 10.48
C PRO A 37 6.14 -25.14 10.02
N SER A 38 5.78 -26.00 10.98
CA SER A 38 5.25 -27.33 10.65
C SER A 38 3.87 -27.21 9.99
N ALA A 39 3.81 -27.39 8.68
CA ALA A 39 2.62 -27.29 7.85
C ALA A 39 2.84 -28.02 6.51
N ASN A 40 1.79 -28.15 5.71
CA ASN A 40 1.90 -28.57 4.31
C ASN A 40 2.04 -27.32 3.44
N TYR A 41 3.02 -27.31 2.57
CA TYR A 41 3.31 -26.18 1.68
C TYR A 41 3.04 -26.53 0.23
N GLN A 42 2.63 -25.50 -0.53
CA GLN A 42 2.79 -25.46 -1.98
C GLN A 42 4.11 -24.74 -2.26
N VAL A 43 5.01 -25.41 -2.98
CA VAL A 43 6.34 -24.87 -3.30
C VAL A 43 6.51 -24.78 -4.80
N TRP A 44 6.96 -23.62 -5.28
CA TRP A 44 7.24 -23.39 -6.70
C TRP A 44 8.38 -22.39 -6.88
N VAL A 45 8.85 -22.25 -8.10
CA VAL A 45 9.88 -21.30 -8.45
C VAL A 45 9.37 -20.24 -9.43
N ARG A 46 9.95 -19.03 -9.29
CA ARG A 46 9.64 -17.84 -10.08
C ARG A 46 10.90 -17.02 -10.28
N GLY A 47 11.05 -16.40 -11.45
CA GLY A 47 12.20 -15.52 -11.73
C GLY A 47 11.98 -14.66 -12.95
N TYR A 48 12.81 -13.64 -13.11
CA TYR A 48 12.74 -12.79 -14.30
C TYR A 48 13.12 -13.58 -15.55
N GLY A 49 12.25 -13.52 -16.56
CA GLY A 49 12.35 -14.36 -17.76
C GLY A 49 11.69 -15.72 -17.63
N LEU A 50 11.12 -16.05 -16.48
CA LEU A 50 10.41 -17.28 -16.21
C LEU A 50 8.94 -16.98 -15.89
N VAL A 51 8.10 -17.99 -15.96
CA VAL A 51 6.77 -18.04 -15.33
C VAL A 51 6.79 -18.98 -14.14
N ASP A 52 5.73 -18.99 -13.34
CA ASP A 52 5.61 -19.91 -12.21
C ASP A 52 5.75 -21.37 -12.67
N SER A 53 6.61 -22.11 -11.99
CA SER A 53 6.68 -23.55 -12.19
C SER A 53 5.43 -24.26 -11.63
N PRO A 54 5.19 -25.52 -11.98
CA PRO A 54 4.21 -26.33 -11.30
C PRO A 54 4.45 -26.34 -9.79
N LYS A 55 3.37 -26.18 -8.99
CA LYS A 55 3.44 -26.24 -7.54
C LYS A 55 3.59 -27.69 -7.07
N MET A 56 4.54 -27.91 -6.17
CA MET A 56 4.80 -29.19 -5.53
C MET A 56 4.36 -29.13 -4.06
N ARG A 57 3.70 -30.18 -3.59
CA ARG A 57 3.40 -30.31 -2.15
C ARG A 57 4.61 -30.80 -1.39
N ALA A 58 4.89 -30.18 -0.25
CA ALA A 58 6.00 -30.55 0.61
C ALA A 58 5.74 -30.22 2.09
N LYS A 59 6.52 -30.87 2.95
CA LYS A 59 6.67 -30.55 4.37
C LYS A 59 8.10 -30.11 4.66
N PRO A 60 8.33 -29.36 5.77
CA PRO A 60 9.68 -29.05 6.19
C PRO A 60 10.57 -30.29 6.30
N GLY A 61 11.86 -30.15 5.97
CA GLY A 61 12.82 -31.25 5.95
C GLY A 61 12.89 -32.04 4.64
N GLN A 62 12.03 -31.79 3.68
CA GLN A 62 12.07 -32.45 2.37
C GLN A 62 13.00 -31.71 1.39
N THR A 63 13.68 -32.50 0.54
CA THR A 63 14.45 -31.98 -0.59
C THR A 63 13.58 -31.98 -1.84
N LEU A 64 13.50 -30.82 -2.52
CA LEU A 64 12.73 -30.67 -3.75
C LEU A 64 13.63 -30.20 -4.88
N ASN A 65 13.43 -30.78 -6.05
CA ASN A 65 14.05 -30.36 -7.31
C ASN A 65 12.96 -29.76 -8.21
N HIS A 66 13.06 -28.46 -8.48
CA HIS A 66 12.14 -27.77 -9.37
C HIS A 66 12.70 -27.64 -10.78
N THR A 67 11.81 -27.66 -11.76
CA THR A 67 12.16 -27.28 -13.12
C THR A 67 11.59 -25.91 -13.41
N ALA A 68 12.47 -24.95 -13.69
CA ALA A 68 12.06 -23.60 -14.08
C ALA A 68 11.38 -23.61 -15.44
N VAL A 69 10.35 -22.80 -15.60
CA VAL A 69 9.57 -22.70 -16.85
C VAL A 69 9.87 -21.34 -17.49
N VAL A 70 10.52 -21.39 -18.65
CA VAL A 70 10.81 -20.17 -19.43
C VAL A 70 9.50 -19.53 -19.87
N ALA A 71 9.40 -18.21 -19.73
CA ALA A 71 8.23 -17.47 -20.19
C ALA A 71 8.03 -17.66 -21.69
N PRO A 72 6.81 -17.99 -22.15
CA PRO A 72 6.54 -18.27 -23.56
C PRO A 72 6.69 -17.05 -24.48
N ASN A 73 6.60 -15.85 -23.90
CA ASN A 73 6.76 -14.57 -24.60
C ASN A 73 7.11 -13.46 -23.62
N GLU A 74 7.43 -12.27 -24.15
CA GLU A 74 7.80 -11.11 -23.32
C GLU A 74 6.67 -10.61 -22.43
N ALA A 75 5.43 -10.70 -22.84
CA ALA A 75 4.29 -10.28 -22.01
C ALA A 75 4.14 -11.17 -20.78
N ALA A 76 4.27 -12.49 -20.94
CA ALA A 76 4.27 -13.42 -19.81
C ALA A 76 5.44 -13.18 -18.85
N ALA A 77 6.64 -12.89 -19.38
CA ALA A 77 7.79 -12.53 -18.57
C ALA A 77 7.56 -11.22 -17.81
N ALA A 78 7.04 -10.20 -18.49
CA ALA A 78 6.81 -8.88 -17.92
C ALA A 78 5.74 -8.87 -16.82
N HIS A 79 4.82 -9.83 -16.79
CA HIS A 79 3.83 -9.98 -15.71
C HIS A 79 4.49 -9.99 -14.32
N TYR A 80 5.68 -10.56 -14.21
CA TYR A 80 6.43 -10.66 -12.94
C TYR A 80 7.39 -9.48 -12.68
N TYR A 81 7.43 -8.47 -13.55
CA TYR A 81 8.32 -7.34 -13.36
C TYR A 81 7.85 -6.46 -12.21
N PRO A 82 8.78 -5.89 -11.41
CA PRO A 82 8.45 -4.95 -10.36
C PRO A 82 7.63 -3.76 -10.89
N ALA A 83 6.75 -3.25 -10.05
CA ALA A 83 5.86 -2.15 -10.37
C ALA A 83 6.57 -0.94 -11.00
N ILE A 84 7.80 -0.64 -10.54
CA ILE A 84 8.58 0.49 -11.04
C ILE A 84 8.88 0.41 -12.55
N TYR A 85 9.03 -0.79 -13.10
CA TYR A 85 9.25 -0.98 -14.55
C TYR A 85 8.02 -0.59 -15.36
N TRP A 86 6.83 -0.93 -14.87
CA TRP A 86 5.57 -0.54 -15.46
C TRP A 86 5.27 0.94 -15.28
N TYR A 87 5.59 1.47 -14.10
CA TYR A 87 5.45 2.89 -13.81
C TYR A 87 6.35 3.77 -14.69
N SER A 88 7.56 3.30 -15.01
CA SER A 88 8.50 4.00 -15.89
C SER A 88 7.99 4.25 -17.30
N MET A 89 6.93 3.55 -17.73
CA MET A 89 6.27 3.76 -19.02
C MET A 89 5.38 5.01 -19.06
N MET A 90 5.06 5.60 -17.91
CA MET A 90 4.25 6.81 -17.85
C MET A 90 5.01 7.99 -18.43
N LYS A 91 4.38 8.70 -19.35
CA LYS A 91 4.98 9.88 -19.98
C LYS A 91 5.09 11.03 -19.00
N LEU A 92 6.19 11.75 -19.09
CA LEU A 92 6.36 13.02 -18.41
C LEU A 92 5.76 14.14 -19.27
N PRO A 93 4.88 15.00 -18.72
CA PRO A 93 4.41 16.17 -19.44
C PRO A 93 5.59 17.07 -19.86
N PRO A 94 5.65 17.56 -21.11
CA PRO A 94 6.69 18.48 -21.55
C PRO A 94 6.68 19.77 -20.73
N LYS A 95 7.84 20.42 -20.58
CA LYS A 95 7.91 21.72 -19.88
C LYS A 95 6.99 22.77 -20.50
N ASP A 96 6.82 22.71 -21.81
CA ASP A 96 6.01 23.69 -22.55
C ASP A 96 4.50 23.52 -22.29
N ASP A 97 4.08 22.42 -21.66
CA ASP A 97 2.69 22.24 -21.22
C ASP A 97 2.38 23.05 -19.95
N PHE A 98 3.41 23.58 -19.28
CA PHE A 98 3.28 24.37 -18.05
C PHE A 98 3.40 25.87 -18.36
N GLY A 99 2.96 26.73 -17.41
CA GLY A 99 3.05 28.18 -17.56
C GLY A 99 1.94 28.79 -18.42
N GLY A 100 0.71 28.27 -18.29
CA GLY A 100 -0.49 28.87 -18.89
C GLY A 100 -0.70 28.58 -20.37
N LYS A 101 0.08 27.67 -20.95
CA LYS A 101 -0.04 27.30 -22.37
C LYS A 101 -1.04 26.18 -22.64
N THR A 102 -1.48 25.48 -21.59
CA THR A 102 -2.41 24.35 -21.64
C THR A 102 -3.46 24.47 -20.53
N ALA A 103 -4.27 23.42 -20.34
CA ALA A 103 -5.21 23.33 -19.22
C ALA A 103 -4.53 23.19 -17.84
N ILE A 104 -3.20 23.04 -17.76
CA ILE A 104 -2.48 23.00 -16.51
C ILE A 104 -2.49 24.41 -15.89
N PRO A 105 -2.91 24.56 -14.61
CA PRO A 105 -2.91 25.86 -13.95
C PRO A 105 -1.55 26.54 -14.00
N ASP A 106 -1.53 27.85 -14.31
CA ASP A 106 -0.32 28.66 -14.52
C ASP A 106 0.71 28.57 -13.39
N LYS A 107 0.20 28.43 -12.15
CA LYS A 107 1.02 28.31 -10.95
C LYS A 107 1.73 26.96 -10.81
N LEU A 108 1.34 25.95 -11.57
CA LEU A 108 1.92 24.61 -11.50
C LEU A 108 3.10 24.49 -12.47
N THR A 109 4.14 23.84 -11.99
CA THR A 109 5.37 23.57 -12.74
C THR A 109 5.52 22.07 -13.01
N GLN A 110 6.41 21.72 -13.94
CA GLN A 110 6.80 20.32 -14.15
C GLN A 110 7.36 19.68 -12.87
N ILE A 111 8.01 20.47 -12.01
CA ILE A 111 8.54 20.00 -10.72
C ILE A 111 7.38 19.66 -9.77
N ASP A 112 6.32 20.44 -9.74
CA ASP A 112 5.15 20.14 -8.90
C ASP A 112 4.45 18.87 -9.35
N TRP A 113 4.34 18.67 -10.68
CA TRP A 113 3.91 17.38 -11.23
C TRP A 113 4.77 16.22 -10.75
N LEU A 114 6.09 16.33 -10.87
CA LEU A 114 7.02 15.27 -10.46
C LEU A 114 6.96 15.00 -8.96
N LYS A 115 6.82 16.03 -8.13
CA LYS A 115 6.60 15.85 -6.70
C LYS A 115 5.31 15.06 -6.43
N GLN A 116 4.22 15.43 -7.11
CA GLN A 116 2.94 14.73 -6.99
C GLN A 116 3.04 13.26 -7.38
N MET A 117 3.71 12.98 -8.48
CA MET A 117 3.78 11.63 -9.03
C MET A 117 4.86 10.75 -8.38
N LYS A 118 5.92 11.33 -7.79
CA LYS A 118 7.10 10.58 -7.34
C LYS A 118 7.43 10.72 -5.86
N ASN A 119 6.78 11.60 -5.12
CA ASN A 119 7.20 11.89 -3.75
C ASN A 119 6.04 11.97 -2.74
N ILE A 120 5.12 12.90 -2.90
CA ILE A 120 4.14 13.25 -1.86
C ILE A 120 2.69 12.88 -2.19
N GLY A 121 2.41 12.49 -3.43
CA GLY A 121 1.05 12.22 -3.87
C GLY A 121 0.75 10.73 -3.99
N CYS A 122 0.47 10.32 -5.22
CA CYS A 122 0.00 8.95 -5.51
C CYS A 122 0.86 7.86 -4.89
N ILE A 123 2.18 7.99 -4.94
CA ILE A 123 3.10 6.98 -4.39
C ILE A 123 3.19 6.97 -2.87
N GLY A 124 2.64 7.96 -2.19
CA GLY A 124 2.52 7.94 -0.72
C GLY A 124 1.60 6.82 -0.22
N CYS A 125 0.61 6.44 -1.04
CA CYS A 125 -0.35 5.38 -0.72
C CYS A 125 -0.31 4.20 -1.71
N HIS A 126 0.16 4.42 -2.95
CA HIS A 126 0.13 3.42 -4.01
C HIS A 126 1.52 3.11 -4.57
N GLN A 127 1.83 1.84 -4.72
CA GLN A 127 2.91 1.42 -5.58
C GLN A 127 2.42 1.46 -7.04
N LEU A 128 2.51 2.63 -7.67
CA LEU A 128 2.09 2.82 -9.06
C LEU A 128 2.85 1.85 -9.97
N GLY A 129 2.12 1.22 -10.90
CA GLY A 129 2.67 0.21 -11.79
C GLY A 129 2.44 -1.23 -11.32
N GLN A 130 2.01 -1.47 -10.07
CA GLN A 130 1.45 -2.77 -9.70
C GLN A 130 0.18 -3.06 -10.53
N GLU A 131 -0.17 -4.33 -10.68
CA GLU A 131 -1.27 -4.74 -11.56
C GLU A 131 -2.60 -4.04 -11.20
N ALA A 132 -2.92 -3.94 -9.91
CA ALA A 132 -4.11 -3.25 -9.45
C ALA A 132 -4.18 -1.77 -9.83
N THR A 133 -3.06 -1.08 -10.05
CA THR A 133 -3.05 0.33 -10.46
C THR A 133 -2.89 0.53 -11.96
N ARG A 134 -2.20 -0.36 -12.68
CA ARG A 134 -1.96 -0.24 -14.12
C ARG A 134 -3.06 -0.83 -14.99
N THR A 135 -4.04 -1.52 -14.41
CA THR A 135 -5.18 -2.10 -15.13
C THR A 135 -6.48 -1.40 -14.73
N ILE A 136 -7.38 -1.24 -15.68
CA ILE A 136 -8.75 -0.79 -15.41
C ILE A 136 -9.64 -2.02 -15.36
N PRO A 137 -10.20 -2.36 -14.19
CA PRO A 137 -11.06 -3.53 -14.07
C PRO A 137 -12.34 -3.41 -14.91
N ALA A 138 -12.71 -4.49 -15.59
CA ALA A 138 -13.90 -4.53 -16.43
C ALA A 138 -15.21 -4.24 -15.69
N GLN A 139 -15.24 -4.49 -14.37
CA GLN A 139 -16.40 -4.22 -13.52
C GLN A 139 -16.77 -2.72 -13.46
N PHE A 140 -15.82 -1.81 -13.73
CA PHE A 140 -16.14 -0.39 -13.80
C PHE A 140 -16.94 0.01 -15.03
N GLY A 141 -17.04 -0.88 -16.03
CA GLY A 141 -17.80 -0.69 -17.26
C GLY A 141 -16.94 -0.27 -18.45
N PRO A 142 -17.56 -0.16 -19.63
CA PRO A 142 -16.89 0.41 -20.79
C PRO A 142 -16.72 1.91 -20.64
N PHE A 143 -15.53 2.41 -21.00
CA PHE A 143 -15.21 3.83 -21.03
C PHE A 143 -14.81 4.27 -22.43
N LYS A 144 -15.08 5.52 -22.76
CA LYS A 144 -14.69 6.12 -24.04
C LYS A 144 -13.17 6.36 -24.12
N SER A 145 -12.54 6.53 -22.98
CA SER A 145 -11.09 6.77 -22.86
C SER A 145 -10.55 6.31 -21.50
N GLY A 146 -9.26 6.07 -21.42
CA GLY A 146 -8.58 5.82 -20.15
C GLY A 146 -8.67 6.99 -19.17
N GLU A 147 -8.76 8.22 -19.67
CA GLU A 147 -9.00 9.40 -18.86
C GLU A 147 -10.34 9.34 -18.11
N GLU A 148 -11.42 8.98 -18.81
CA GLU A 148 -12.76 8.78 -18.21
C GLU A 148 -12.71 7.62 -17.19
N ALA A 149 -12.04 6.53 -17.52
CA ALA A 149 -11.87 5.38 -16.64
C ALA A 149 -11.16 5.76 -15.33
N TRP A 150 -10.10 6.56 -15.40
CA TRP A 150 -9.40 7.03 -14.22
C TRP A 150 -10.23 8.00 -13.38
N MET A 151 -10.96 8.90 -14.01
CA MET A 151 -11.88 9.81 -13.31
C MET A 151 -12.90 9.02 -12.50
N ARG A 152 -13.48 7.98 -13.09
CA ARG A 152 -14.44 7.11 -12.39
C ARG A 152 -13.78 6.31 -11.28
N ARG A 153 -12.61 5.74 -11.55
CA ARG A 153 -11.93 4.84 -10.63
C ARG A 153 -11.53 5.50 -9.32
N ILE A 154 -10.97 6.71 -9.35
CA ILE A 154 -10.52 7.40 -8.14
C ILE A 154 -11.64 7.75 -7.17
N GLN A 155 -12.89 7.75 -7.64
CA GLN A 155 -14.06 8.01 -6.82
C GLN A 155 -14.54 6.76 -6.06
N SER A 156 -14.02 5.58 -6.41
CA SER A 156 -14.44 4.28 -5.88
C SER A 156 -13.43 3.75 -4.87
N GLY A 157 -13.47 4.20 -3.66
CA GLY A 157 -12.57 3.71 -2.61
C GLY A 157 -12.66 4.57 -1.36
N GLN A 158 -12.09 4.06 -0.28
CA GLN A 158 -12.13 4.74 1.01
C GLN A 158 -11.40 6.10 1.03
N SER A 159 -10.51 6.34 0.08
CA SER A 159 -9.83 7.63 -0.12
C SER A 159 -10.27 8.35 -1.38
N GLY A 160 -11.47 8.06 -1.88
CA GLY A 160 -12.00 8.62 -3.13
C GLY A 160 -12.03 10.14 -3.13
N GLU A 161 -12.47 10.76 -2.04
CA GLU A 161 -12.50 12.22 -1.92
C GLU A 161 -11.09 12.82 -1.95
N GLN A 162 -10.12 12.24 -1.25
CA GLN A 162 -8.74 12.73 -1.27
C GLN A 162 -8.13 12.64 -2.66
N MET A 163 -8.29 11.49 -3.33
CA MET A 163 -7.80 11.31 -4.69
C MET A 163 -8.45 12.30 -5.65
N THR A 164 -9.75 12.49 -5.55
CA THR A 164 -10.50 13.44 -6.41
C THR A 164 -10.08 14.87 -6.16
N ASN A 165 -9.99 15.30 -4.91
CA ASN A 165 -9.54 16.65 -4.56
C ASN A 165 -8.14 16.93 -5.05
N GLN A 166 -7.25 15.96 -4.99
CA GLN A 166 -5.87 16.11 -5.43
C GLN A 166 -5.73 16.15 -6.95
N LEU A 167 -6.38 15.26 -7.67
CA LEU A 167 -6.25 15.16 -9.11
C LEU A 167 -7.16 16.13 -9.86
N ALA A 168 -8.42 16.22 -9.50
CA ALA A 168 -9.37 17.13 -10.16
C ALA A 168 -9.27 18.56 -9.63
N GLY A 169 -9.12 18.74 -8.31
CA GLY A 169 -8.99 20.05 -7.69
C GLY A 169 -7.60 20.65 -7.83
N GLY A 170 -6.57 19.97 -7.31
CA GLY A 170 -5.21 20.49 -7.24
C GLY A 170 -4.53 20.66 -8.61
N PHE A 171 -4.75 19.72 -9.51
CA PHE A 171 -4.16 19.66 -10.85
C PHE A 171 -5.15 19.86 -12.00
N ALA A 172 -6.38 20.32 -11.70
CA ALA A 172 -7.43 20.58 -12.69
C ALA A 172 -7.72 19.39 -13.64
N GLY A 173 -7.58 18.15 -13.15
CA GLY A 173 -7.82 16.94 -13.93
C GLY A 173 -6.73 16.55 -14.92
N VAL A 174 -5.68 17.35 -15.09
CA VAL A 174 -4.62 17.07 -16.07
C VAL A 174 -3.95 15.69 -15.89
N PRO A 175 -3.72 15.18 -14.67
CA PRO A 175 -3.17 13.84 -14.47
C PRO A 175 -3.95 12.72 -15.17
N PHE A 176 -5.26 12.85 -15.32
CA PHE A 176 -6.09 11.81 -15.94
C PHE A 176 -5.67 11.49 -17.37
N LYS A 177 -5.29 12.48 -18.15
CA LYS A 177 -4.76 12.29 -19.50
C LYS A 177 -3.56 11.35 -19.51
N TYR A 178 -2.56 11.63 -18.66
CA TYR A 178 -1.32 10.85 -18.63
C TYR A 178 -1.49 9.47 -18.02
N LEU A 179 -2.34 9.35 -16.99
CA LEU A 179 -2.73 8.07 -16.42
C LEU A 179 -3.52 7.22 -17.42
N GLY A 180 -4.45 7.84 -18.15
CA GLY A 180 -5.23 7.19 -19.20
C GLY A 180 -4.35 6.70 -20.34
N GLU A 181 -3.50 7.56 -20.92
CA GLU A 181 -2.57 7.17 -21.97
C GLU A 181 -1.65 6.02 -21.56
N TRP A 182 -1.21 6.03 -20.30
CA TRP A 182 -0.35 4.98 -19.75
C TRP A 182 -1.09 3.64 -19.68
N THR A 183 -2.25 3.57 -19.04
CA THR A 183 -3.02 2.33 -18.90
C THR A 183 -3.58 1.84 -20.21
N ASP A 184 -3.99 2.74 -21.12
CA ASP A 184 -4.44 2.39 -22.46
C ASP A 184 -3.31 1.77 -23.30
N SER A 185 -2.09 2.29 -23.17
CA SER A 185 -0.94 1.71 -23.87
C SER A 185 -0.64 0.30 -23.37
N ILE A 186 -0.72 0.07 -22.06
CA ILE A 186 -0.53 -1.27 -21.46
C ILE A 186 -1.65 -2.23 -21.92
N ALA A 187 -2.90 -1.78 -21.90
CA ALA A 187 -4.04 -2.58 -22.37
C ALA A 187 -3.91 -2.97 -23.86
N LYS A 188 -3.24 -2.15 -24.65
CA LYS A 188 -2.91 -2.43 -26.08
C LYS A 188 -1.66 -3.29 -26.25
N GLY A 189 -1.06 -3.78 -25.15
CA GLY A 189 0.08 -4.70 -25.18
C GLY A 189 1.45 -4.05 -25.08
N ALA A 190 1.55 -2.76 -24.75
CA ALA A 190 2.84 -2.14 -24.49
C ALA A 190 3.49 -2.74 -23.24
N LEU A 191 4.80 -2.98 -23.31
CA LEU A 191 5.59 -3.60 -22.25
C LEU A 191 6.73 -2.67 -21.81
N PRO A 192 7.24 -2.85 -20.57
CA PRO A 192 8.45 -2.16 -20.12
C PRO A 192 9.63 -2.46 -21.04
N LYS A 193 10.35 -1.42 -21.45
CA LYS A 193 11.51 -1.54 -22.36
C LYS A 193 12.70 -2.27 -21.73
N GLN A 194 12.84 -2.13 -20.41
CA GLN A 194 13.93 -2.74 -19.65
C GLN A 194 13.43 -4.01 -18.96
N LYS A 195 14.28 -5.02 -18.95
CA LYS A 195 14.07 -6.24 -18.18
C LYS A 195 14.79 -6.13 -16.84
N PRO A 196 14.13 -6.47 -15.72
CA PRO A 196 14.82 -6.48 -14.42
C PRO A 196 15.93 -7.54 -14.43
N PRO A 197 17.13 -7.22 -13.87
CA PRO A 197 18.14 -8.22 -13.67
C PRO A 197 17.71 -9.21 -12.58
N ARG A 198 18.15 -10.46 -12.70
CA ARG A 198 18.00 -11.41 -11.61
C ARG A 198 18.89 -11.01 -10.43
N PRO A 199 18.51 -11.31 -9.19
CA PRO A 199 19.35 -11.04 -8.02
C PRO A 199 20.74 -11.69 -8.14
N THR A 200 21.78 -10.98 -7.72
CA THR A 200 23.18 -11.42 -7.77
C THR A 200 23.89 -11.19 -6.43
N GLY A 201 24.96 -11.93 -6.18
CA GLY A 201 25.79 -11.74 -4.99
C GLY A 201 24.98 -11.73 -3.69
N VAL A 202 25.17 -10.69 -2.88
CA VAL A 202 24.52 -10.54 -1.56
C VAL A 202 23.00 -10.40 -1.64
N GLU A 203 22.46 -9.97 -2.78
CA GLU A 203 21.00 -9.89 -3.01
C GLU A 203 20.33 -11.26 -2.94
N ARG A 204 21.09 -12.34 -3.08
CA ARG A 204 20.56 -13.71 -2.95
C ARG A 204 20.46 -14.19 -1.50
N ASN A 205 21.10 -13.48 -0.57
CA ASN A 205 21.07 -13.80 0.86
C ASN A 205 19.85 -13.19 1.57
N ILE A 206 18.68 -13.28 0.93
CA ILE A 206 17.42 -12.71 1.42
C ILE A 206 16.46 -13.83 1.79
N VAL A 207 15.84 -13.70 2.96
CA VAL A 207 14.66 -14.48 3.35
C VAL A 207 13.51 -13.50 3.51
N VAL A 208 12.48 -13.64 2.67
CA VAL A 208 11.26 -12.82 2.76
C VAL A 208 10.18 -13.67 3.39
N THR A 209 9.53 -13.14 4.43
CA THR A 209 8.37 -13.75 5.06
C THR A 209 7.17 -12.85 4.86
N SER A 210 6.04 -13.44 4.48
CA SER A 210 4.80 -12.73 4.21
C SER A 210 3.62 -13.39 4.94
N TRP A 211 2.73 -12.57 5.49
CA TRP A 211 1.44 -12.97 6.04
C TRP A 211 0.32 -12.14 5.42
N GLU A 212 -0.81 -12.77 5.15
CA GLU A 212 -2.05 -12.06 4.82
C GLU A 212 -2.87 -11.86 6.10
N TRP A 213 -2.70 -10.75 6.79
CA TRP A 213 -3.20 -10.53 8.15
C TRP A 213 -4.23 -9.39 8.27
N SER A 214 -4.79 -8.97 7.17
CA SER A 214 -5.93 -8.06 7.11
C SER A 214 -7.04 -8.68 6.27
N THR A 215 -8.12 -7.96 6.04
CA THR A 215 -9.25 -8.40 5.21
C THR A 215 -9.23 -7.66 3.86
N PRO A 216 -9.81 -8.22 2.78
CA PRO A 216 -9.79 -7.57 1.47
C PRO A 216 -10.41 -6.17 1.42
N ASP A 217 -11.41 -5.90 2.27
CA ASP A 217 -12.12 -4.62 2.37
C ASP A 217 -11.44 -3.62 3.30
N LYS A 218 -10.42 -4.05 4.06
CA LYS A 218 -9.68 -3.22 5.02
C LYS A 218 -8.19 -3.45 4.85
N TYR A 219 -7.46 -2.39 4.53
CA TYR A 219 -6.02 -2.50 4.32
C TYR A 219 -5.23 -1.89 5.47
N LEU A 220 -3.99 -2.29 5.59
CA LEU A 220 -3.03 -1.68 6.50
C LEU A 220 -2.30 -0.56 5.78
N HIS A 221 -2.35 0.65 6.33
CA HIS A 221 -1.64 1.78 5.79
C HIS A 221 -0.16 1.74 6.22
N ASP A 222 0.07 1.46 7.49
CA ASP A 222 1.40 1.29 8.06
C ASP A 222 1.40 0.25 9.18
N LEU A 223 2.57 -0.13 9.61
CA LEU A 223 2.77 -1.07 10.70
C LEU A 223 4.05 -0.77 11.47
N ILE A 224 4.15 -1.31 12.68
CA ILE A 224 5.39 -1.31 13.44
C ILE A 224 5.71 -2.68 14.03
N ALA A 225 6.98 -3.05 14.01
CA ALA A 225 7.51 -4.30 14.57
C ALA A 225 8.56 -4.07 15.67
N SER A 226 9.31 -2.97 15.61
CA SER A 226 10.34 -2.63 16.58
C SER A 226 10.67 -1.14 16.57
N ASP A 227 11.42 -0.67 17.55
CA ASP A 227 11.99 0.69 17.50
C ASP A 227 13.22 0.71 16.58
N ARG A 228 13.22 1.56 15.56
CA ARG A 228 14.34 1.74 14.64
C ARG A 228 15.65 2.13 15.35
N ARG A 229 15.54 2.88 16.45
CA ARG A 229 16.69 3.36 17.24
C ARG A 229 17.22 2.29 18.19
N ASN A 230 16.36 1.36 18.59
CA ASN A 230 16.69 0.23 19.46
C ASN A 230 15.92 -1.03 19.01
N PRO A 231 16.45 -1.81 18.08
CA PRO A 231 15.77 -3.00 17.54
C PRO A 231 15.50 -4.10 18.57
N THR A 232 16.03 -3.99 19.80
CA THR A 232 15.72 -4.93 20.89
C THR A 232 14.36 -4.69 21.53
N VAL A 233 13.79 -3.50 21.34
CA VAL A 233 12.41 -3.20 21.76
C VAL A 233 11.46 -4.03 20.91
N ASN A 234 10.64 -4.84 21.57
CA ASN A 234 9.71 -5.78 20.93
C ASN A 234 10.39 -6.79 19.97
N ALA A 235 11.65 -7.13 20.22
CA ALA A 235 12.37 -8.12 19.42
C ALA A 235 11.59 -9.45 19.38
N TYR A 236 11.26 -9.94 18.18
CA TYR A 236 10.45 -11.14 17.97
C TYR A 236 9.02 -11.06 18.56
N GLY A 237 8.56 -9.89 18.94
CA GLY A 237 7.22 -9.66 19.43
C GLY A 237 6.20 -9.42 18.30
N PRO A 238 4.94 -9.13 18.65
CA PRO A 238 3.88 -8.88 17.67
C PRO A 238 4.14 -7.69 16.77
N LEU A 239 3.56 -7.75 15.56
CA LEU A 239 3.47 -6.64 14.63
C LEU A 239 2.12 -5.95 14.79
N TYR A 240 2.12 -4.63 14.88
CA TYR A 240 0.92 -3.82 15.08
C TYR A 240 0.62 -3.04 13.81
N GLY A 241 -0.56 -3.24 13.24
CA GLY A 241 -0.98 -2.63 11.99
C GLY A 241 -1.92 -1.45 12.19
N SER A 242 -1.76 -0.41 11.40
CA SER A 242 -2.63 0.77 11.41
C SER A 242 -3.56 0.75 10.21
N PRO A 243 -4.86 0.44 10.39
CA PRO A 243 -5.83 0.39 9.30
C PRO A 243 -6.47 1.76 9.05
N GLU A 244 -5.66 2.78 8.84
CA GLU A 244 -6.09 4.15 8.54
C GLU A 244 -7.19 4.16 7.46
N TYR A 245 -8.20 4.99 7.62
CA TYR A 245 -9.40 5.11 6.77
C TYR A 245 -10.31 3.89 6.72
N SER A 246 -9.94 2.75 7.33
CA SER A 246 -10.75 1.53 7.22
C SER A 246 -11.60 1.28 8.46
N THR A 247 -10.97 1.00 9.59
CA THR A 247 -11.64 0.55 10.80
C THR A 247 -10.87 0.93 12.05
N ASP A 248 -11.56 0.93 13.20
CA ASP A 248 -10.91 1.08 14.52
C ASP A 248 -10.35 -0.25 15.05
N ASN A 249 -10.57 -1.37 14.37
CA ASN A 249 -10.05 -2.67 14.78
C ASN A 249 -8.62 -2.85 14.25
N MET A 250 -7.64 -2.46 15.06
CA MET A 250 -6.22 -2.58 14.75
C MET A 250 -5.80 -4.05 14.78
N PRO A 251 -5.29 -4.63 13.69
CA PRO A 251 -4.80 -6.00 13.68
C PRO A 251 -3.42 -6.09 14.33
N ILE A 252 -3.21 -7.15 15.08
CA ILE A 252 -1.97 -7.49 15.75
C ILE A 252 -1.58 -8.91 15.34
N LEU A 253 -0.46 -9.04 14.63
CA LEU A 253 0.07 -10.33 14.18
C LEU A 253 1.17 -10.81 15.12
N ASP A 254 1.01 -11.97 15.72
CA ASP A 254 2.08 -12.67 16.42
C ASP A 254 2.88 -13.53 15.43
N PRO A 255 4.15 -13.21 15.13
CA PRO A 255 4.95 -13.95 14.17
C PRO A 255 5.38 -15.34 14.66
N LYS A 256 5.26 -15.63 15.97
CA LYS A 256 5.59 -16.94 16.55
C LYS A 256 4.47 -17.95 16.39
N THR A 257 3.24 -17.50 16.61
CA THR A 257 2.05 -18.34 16.52
C THR A 257 1.31 -18.20 15.20
N HIS A 258 1.70 -17.25 14.36
CA HIS A 258 1.05 -16.88 13.09
C HIS A 258 -0.42 -16.47 13.26
N LYS A 259 -0.81 -16.03 14.46
CA LYS A 259 -2.18 -15.67 14.78
C LYS A 259 -2.37 -14.16 14.73
N VAL A 260 -3.49 -13.74 14.15
CA VAL A 260 -3.95 -12.35 14.18
C VAL A 260 -5.00 -12.19 15.28
N THR A 261 -4.83 -11.15 16.07
CA THR A 261 -5.83 -10.64 17.01
C THR A 261 -6.17 -9.20 16.67
N PHE A 262 -7.25 -8.68 17.23
CA PHE A 262 -7.69 -7.32 16.98
C PHE A 262 -7.81 -6.55 18.29
N PHE A 263 -7.32 -5.32 18.26
CA PHE A 263 -7.48 -4.37 19.35
C PHE A 263 -8.35 -3.22 18.86
N LYS A 264 -9.48 -2.97 19.51
CA LYS A 264 -10.35 -1.85 19.16
C LYS A 264 -9.76 -0.57 19.73
N MET A 265 -9.40 0.37 18.85
CA MET A 265 -8.89 1.67 19.25
C MET A 265 -9.92 2.44 20.06
N PRO A 266 -9.54 2.94 21.25
CA PRO A 266 -10.44 3.73 22.08
C PRO A 266 -10.62 5.13 21.49
N VAL A 267 -11.85 5.63 21.54
CA VAL A 267 -12.19 7.03 21.36
C VAL A 267 -12.84 7.55 22.63
N ARG A 268 -12.47 8.76 23.04
CA ARG A 268 -13.03 9.39 24.25
C ARG A 268 -14.45 9.85 24.02
N ASP A 269 -14.67 10.50 22.90
CA ASP A 269 -15.97 11.11 22.57
C ASP A 269 -16.76 10.11 21.69
N LYS A 270 -17.74 9.44 22.29
CA LYS A 270 -18.49 8.37 21.61
C LYS A 270 -19.33 8.87 20.42
N ASP A 271 -19.75 10.14 20.48
CA ASP A 271 -20.53 10.79 19.41
C ASP A 271 -19.64 11.41 18.33
N MET A 272 -18.33 11.23 18.40
CA MET A 272 -17.43 11.67 17.37
C MET A 272 -17.79 11.03 16.04
N PRO A 273 -17.93 11.80 14.95
CA PRO A 273 -18.23 11.24 13.64
C PRO A 273 -17.10 10.31 13.20
N GLU A 274 -17.42 9.45 12.27
CA GLU A 274 -16.41 8.67 11.59
C GLU A 274 -15.37 9.56 10.98
N SER A 275 -14.16 9.10 11.05
CA SER A 275 -13.01 9.92 10.78
C SER A 275 -12.85 10.22 9.32
N LEU A 276 -12.45 11.35 9.18
CA LEU A 276 -12.16 12.11 8.02
C LEU A 276 -10.71 12.42 8.11
N GLY A 277 -9.98 12.22 7.08
CA GLY A 277 -8.54 12.48 7.03
C GLY A 277 -8.14 13.84 7.64
N PRO A 278 -6.87 14.06 7.91
CA PRO A 278 -6.40 15.29 8.53
C PRO A 278 -6.84 16.52 7.73
N GLY A 279 -7.50 17.46 8.38
CA GLY A 279 -7.88 18.73 7.78
C GLY A 279 -9.15 18.74 6.93
N HIS A 280 -9.82 17.62 6.75
CA HIS A 280 -10.99 17.53 5.87
C HIS A 280 -12.23 16.97 6.57
N ALA A 281 -13.39 17.45 6.14
CA ALA A 281 -14.67 16.86 6.48
C ALA A 281 -15.00 15.65 5.60
N ALA A 282 -14.00 15.00 5.04
CA ALA A 282 -14.15 13.96 4.06
C ALA A 282 -14.64 12.65 4.67
N SER A 283 -15.61 12.05 4.03
CA SER A 283 -16.10 10.73 4.37
C SER A 283 -15.05 9.66 4.09
N VAL A 284 -14.94 8.67 4.95
CA VAL A 284 -14.19 7.44 4.66
C VAL A 284 -14.93 6.54 3.65
N GLN A 285 -16.01 7.06 3.07
CA GLN A 285 -16.78 6.37 2.05
C GLN A 285 -16.34 6.76 0.64
N SER A 286 -16.61 5.87 -0.31
CA SER A 286 -16.51 6.18 -1.72
C SER A 286 -17.43 7.34 -2.10
N LEU A 287 -16.98 8.25 -2.98
CA LEU A 287 -17.84 9.27 -3.59
C LEU A 287 -18.89 8.63 -4.51
N GLU A 288 -18.51 7.54 -5.15
CA GLU A 288 -19.36 6.72 -6.00
C GLU A 288 -19.35 5.26 -5.54
N PRO A 289 -20.43 4.50 -5.69
CA PRO A 289 -20.44 3.08 -5.39
C PRO A 289 -19.29 2.35 -6.08
N SER A 290 -18.59 1.51 -5.32
CA SER A 290 -17.53 0.69 -5.88
C SER A 290 -18.12 -0.46 -6.71
N ALA A 291 -17.50 -0.77 -7.84
CA ALA A 291 -17.81 -1.97 -8.61
C ALA A 291 -17.49 -3.27 -7.85
N TYR A 292 -16.62 -3.21 -6.84
CA TYR A 292 -16.24 -4.36 -6.00
C TYR A 292 -17.05 -4.45 -4.71
N TRP A 293 -17.30 -3.29 -4.07
CA TRP A 293 -17.83 -3.23 -2.71
C TRP A 293 -19.31 -2.85 -2.67
N GLY A 294 -19.89 -2.44 -3.79
CA GLY A 294 -21.29 -2.01 -3.87
C GLY A 294 -21.54 -0.62 -3.27
N LYS A 295 -22.75 -0.46 -2.73
CA LYS A 295 -23.22 0.79 -2.15
C LYS A 295 -23.14 0.83 -0.63
N GLU A 296 -22.86 -0.29 0.00
CA GLU A 296 -22.85 -0.41 1.45
C GLU A 296 -21.64 0.31 2.04
N LYS A 297 -21.84 0.81 3.25
CA LYS A 297 -20.78 1.43 4.03
C LYS A 297 -19.89 0.34 4.63
N LEU A 298 -18.65 0.30 4.19
CA LEU A 298 -17.66 -0.70 4.62
C LEU A 298 -16.67 -0.15 5.65
N TRP A 299 -16.45 1.17 5.65
CA TRP A 299 -15.40 1.81 6.43
C TRP A 299 -16.01 2.71 7.48
N ASP A 300 -15.64 2.49 8.72
CA ASP A 300 -16.31 3.04 9.90
C ASP A 300 -15.35 3.62 10.95
N THR A 301 -14.09 3.82 10.58
CA THR A 301 -13.08 4.29 11.53
C THR A 301 -13.43 5.67 12.12
N ARG A 302 -13.27 5.80 13.41
CA ARG A 302 -13.31 7.07 14.16
C ARG A 302 -11.92 7.49 14.60
N ALA A 303 -11.16 6.54 15.11
CA ALA A 303 -9.80 6.78 15.58
C ALA A 303 -8.84 7.12 14.43
N ASN A 304 -9.04 6.55 13.27
CA ASN A 304 -8.18 6.79 12.09
C ASN A 304 -6.70 6.75 12.46
N ASN A 305 -6.27 5.66 13.11
CA ASN A 305 -4.93 5.52 13.66
C ASN A 305 -3.86 5.35 12.59
N HIS A 306 -2.72 5.98 12.81
CA HIS A 306 -1.63 6.09 11.87
C HIS A 306 -0.29 6.33 12.57
N ASN A 307 0.84 6.07 11.89
CA ASN A 307 2.18 6.38 12.38
C ASN A 307 2.51 5.79 13.75
N SER A 308 2.43 4.48 13.87
CA SER A 308 2.79 3.77 15.10
C SER A 308 4.28 3.86 15.40
N MET A 309 4.65 4.12 16.65
CA MET A 309 6.04 4.16 17.12
C MET A 309 6.17 3.49 18.48
N PHE A 310 7.24 2.71 18.67
CA PHE A 310 7.61 2.23 20.01
C PHE A 310 8.40 3.28 20.79
N ASP A 311 8.17 3.34 22.09
CA ASP A 311 9.12 3.95 23.02
C ASP A 311 10.05 2.89 23.64
N LYS A 312 10.98 3.33 24.46
CA LYS A 312 11.96 2.46 25.11
C LYS A 312 11.36 1.48 26.14
N GLU A 313 10.17 1.79 26.65
CA GLU A 313 9.39 0.93 27.55
C GLU A 313 8.53 -0.09 26.81
N GLY A 314 8.52 -0.08 25.49
CA GLY A 314 7.72 -1.00 24.65
C GLY A 314 6.26 -0.57 24.49
N ARG A 315 5.89 0.66 24.86
CA ARG A 315 4.56 1.21 24.58
C ARG A 315 4.50 1.68 23.13
N ILE A 316 3.31 1.61 22.55
CA ILE A 316 3.06 2.02 21.17
C ILE A 316 2.35 3.36 21.17
N TRP A 317 2.98 4.35 20.57
CA TRP A 317 2.43 5.67 20.34
C TRP A 317 1.86 5.76 18.93
N LEU A 318 0.62 6.23 18.82
CA LEU A 318 -0.14 6.30 17.58
C LEU A 318 -0.70 7.70 17.39
N ALA A 319 -0.58 8.26 16.19
CA ALA A 319 -1.41 9.39 15.80
C ALA A 319 -2.85 8.88 15.59
N ALA A 320 -3.80 9.42 16.34
CA ALA A 320 -5.20 8.97 16.29
C ALA A 320 -6.16 10.10 16.65
N ASN A 321 -7.40 10.03 16.18
CA ASN A 321 -8.46 10.89 16.68
C ASN A 321 -8.99 10.28 17.98
N VAL A 322 -8.53 10.79 19.11
CA VAL A 322 -8.97 10.32 20.43
C VAL A 322 -10.26 11.01 20.85
N ARG A 323 -10.47 12.25 20.41
CA ARG A 323 -11.63 13.09 20.67
C ARG A 323 -12.09 13.83 19.43
N GLY A 324 -13.28 14.45 19.51
CA GLY A 324 -13.78 15.34 18.47
C GLY A 324 -12.81 16.47 18.16
N ARG A 325 -12.95 17.03 16.95
CA ARG A 325 -12.00 18.04 16.44
C ARG A 325 -12.11 19.40 17.11
N ASP A 326 -13.30 19.77 17.59
CA ASP A 326 -13.51 21.06 18.23
C ASP A 326 -12.68 21.18 19.50
N ASN A 327 -11.90 22.23 19.55
CA ASN A 327 -11.09 22.54 20.72
C ASN A 327 -11.94 23.22 21.82
N PRO A 328 -11.53 23.03 23.10
CA PRO A 328 -12.14 23.75 24.21
C PRO A 328 -12.01 25.27 24.05
N ALA A 329 -12.87 26.02 24.71
CA ALA A 329 -12.88 27.47 24.64
C ALA A 329 -11.53 28.11 24.96
N PHE A 330 -10.76 27.52 25.87
CA PHE A 330 -9.45 28.04 26.23
C PHE A 330 -8.39 27.98 25.14
N CYS A 331 -8.62 27.22 24.07
CA CYS A 331 -7.76 27.16 22.89
C CYS A 331 -8.16 28.19 21.81
N LYS A 332 -9.36 28.75 21.90
CA LYS A 332 -9.96 29.55 20.83
C LYS A 332 -9.64 31.04 20.96
N LYS A 333 -9.91 31.78 19.89
CA LYS A 333 -9.76 33.23 19.86
C LYS A 333 -10.59 33.88 20.97
N GLY A 334 -10.01 34.84 21.70
CA GLY A 334 -10.64 35.52 22.84
C GLY A 334 -10.36 34.89 24.18
N SER A 335 -9.68 33.78 24.23
CA SER A 335 -9.22 33.16 25.49
C SER A 335 -8.05 33.91 26.10
N ASP A 336 -8.00 33.91 27.44
CA ASP A 336 -6.87 34.45 28.21
C ASP A 336 -5.68 33.48 28.31
N HIS A 337 -5.81 32.27 27.82
CA HIS A 337 -4.75 31.27 27.83
C HIS A 337 -3.55 31.75 26.97
N PRO A 338 -2.31 31.70 27.49
CA PRO A 338 -1.14 32.26 26.80
C PRO A 338 -0.95 31.71 25.36
N SER A 339 -1.16 30.43 25.17
CA SER A 339 -1.02 29.84 23.82
C SER A 339 -2.07 30.34 22.83
N ALA A 340 -3.32 30.57 23.28
CA ALA A 340 -4.39 31.05 22.42
C ALA A 340 -4.25 32.55 22.09
N LYS A 341 -3.57 33.31 22.95
CA LYS A 341 -3.21 34.72 22.65
C LYS A 341 -2.20 34.83 21.50
N VAL A 342 -1.31 33.84 21.37
CA VAL A 342 -0.29 33.80 20.30
C VAL A 342 -0.83 33.09 19.07
N PHE A 343 -1.45 31.93 19.23
CA PHE A 343 -1.98 31.10 18.15
C PHE A 343 -3.29 30.43 18.56
N PRO A 344 -4.43 31.11 18.36
CA PRO A 344 -5.73 30.51 18.63
C PRO A 344 -6.02 29.38 17.63
N LEU A 345 -6.61 28.30 18.14
CA LEU A 345 -6.89 27.13 17.35
C LEU A 345 -8.29 26.59 17.64
N ASP A 346 -9.21 26.78 16.73
CA ASP A 346 -10.61 26.36 16.91
C ASP A 346 -10.77 24.85 16.81
N GLN A 347 -10.01 24.22 15.95
CA GLN A 347 -10.04 22.78 15.71
C GLN A 347 -8.62 22.20 15.74
N SER A 348 -8.50 20.99 16.21
CA SER A 348 -7.26 20.21 16.13
C SER A 348 -7.40 19.05 15.14
N SER A 349 -6.26 18.60 14.62
CA SER A 349 -6.14 17.37 13.86
C SER A 349 -6.05 16.15 14.79
N ARG A 350 -5.42 15.08 14.35
CA ARG A 350 -5.14 13.90 15.17
C ARG A 350 -4.41 14.26 16.45
N GLN A 351 -4.73 13.54 17.49
CA GLN A 351 -4.04 13.56 18.77
C GLN A 351 -3.12 12.34 18.86
N VAL A 352 -2.75 11.99 20.09
CA VAL A 352 -1.89 10.83 20.36
C VAL A 352 -2.64 9.85 21.27
N ALA A 353 -2.66 8.59 20.86
CA ALA A 353 -3.03 7.45 21.70
C ALA A 353 -1.76 6.67 22.08
N VAL A 354 -1.78 6.04 23.24
CA VAL A 354 -0.69 5.17 23.73
C VAL A 354 -1.29 3.84 24.15
N LEU A 355 -0.72 2.74 23.66
CA LEU A 355 -1.05 1.36 24.00
C LEU A 355 0.07 0.71 24.81
#